data_7e304ba2428d720afb8883716fede9cf
#
_entry.id   7e304ba2428d720afb8883716fede9cf
#
_cell.length_a   1.000
_cell.length_b   1.000
_cell.length_c   1.000
_cell.angle_alpha   90.00
_cell.angle_beta   90.00
_cell.angle_gamma   90.00
#
_symmetry.space_group_name_H-M   'P 1'
#
loop_
_entity.id
_entity.type
_entity.pdbx_description
1 polymer ?
#
loop_
_entity_poly.entity_id
_entity_poly.type
_entity_poly.pdbx_seq_one_letter_code
_entity_poly.pdbx_strand_id
1 'polypeptide(L)'
;RPCRRCRRAARGRCPGVHASDRRIAVLPVANPDGIAKASRTNSRGVDLNRNFPAKNWAPGEKGAMYGGDQAASEPETRVLVNLVETFAPDRIISIHAITRGRECNNFDGPGQSLAESMAVANKFPVKKSIGYPTPGSFGTWAGLERQVATITLELPSGMPGEECWKQQRSALEAAIRGAP
;
A
#
# COMPACT_ATOMS: atom_id res chain seq x y z
N ARG A 1 12.24 11.18 -28.23
CA ARG A 1 10.82 11.61 -28.36
C ARG A 1 9.96 10.50 -27.82
N PRO A 2 9.04 10.69 -26.85
CA PRO A 2 8.23 9.63 -26.29
C PRO A 2 7.16 9.18 -27.30
N CYS A 3 6.96 7.86 -27.38
CA CYS A 3 6.02 7.18 -28.26
C CYS A 3 4.57 7.63 -28.03
N ARG A 4 3.89 8.11 -29.06
CA ARG A 4 2.49 8.59 -29.03
C ARG A 4 1.45 7.49 -28.74
N ARG A 5 1.82 6.21 -28.67
CA ARG A 5 0.90 5.06 -28.47
C ARG A 5 0.58 4.75 -27.01
N CYS A 6 1.37 5.23 -26.04
CA CYS A 6 1.14 4.95 -24.61
C CYS A 6 0.13 5.86 -23.93
N ARG A 7 -0.45 6.84 -24.60
CA ARG A 7 -1.41 7.80 -24.02
C ARG A 7 -2.88 7.35 -24.06
N ARG A 8 -3.21 6.14 -24.51
CA ARG A 8 -4.62 5.73 -24.73
C ARG A 8 -5.14 4.60 -23.85
N ALA A 9 -4.36 4.02 -22.95
CA ALA A 9 -4.73 2.81 -22.20
C ALA A 9 -5.20 3.04 -20.74
N ALA A 10 -5.44 4.27 -20.31
CA ALA A 10 -5.83 4.54 -18.91
C ALA A 10 -7.15 5.31 -18.76
N ARG A 11 -8.17 4.98 -19.55
CA ARG A 11 -9.54 5.51 -19.33
C ARG A 11 -10.55 4.39 -19.26
N GLY A 12 -10.36 3.44 -18.36
CA GLY A 12 -11.43 2.54 -17.94
C GLY A 12 -12.32 3.28 -16.94
N ARG A 13 -13.49 3.76 -17.35
CA ARG A 13 -14.51 4.28 -16.43
C ARG A 13 -15.07 3.10 -15.65
N CYS A 14 -14.77 3.03 -14.35
CA CYS A 14 -15.59 2.22 -13.44
C CYS A 14 -16.98 2.87 -13.34
N PRO A 15 -18.07 2.14 -13.57
CA PRO A 15 -19.42 2.67 -13.42
C PRO A 15 -19.65 3.16 -11.98
N GLY A 16 -19.99 4.44 -11.79
CA GLY A 16 -20.36 5.00 -10.49
C GLY A 16 -19.33 5.88 -9.80
N VAL A 17 -18.08 5.99 -10.30
CA VAL A 17 -17.13 7.01 -9.86
C VAL A 17 -17.16 8.13 -10.89
N HIS A 18 -17.85 9.23 -10.59
CA HIS A 18 -17.64 10.45 -11.34
C HIS A 18 -16.18 10.85 -11.14
N ALA A 19 -15.37 10.72 -12.18
CA ALA A 19 -14.00 11.18 -12.20
C ALA A 19 -14.01 12.70 -12.06
N SER A 20 -14.00 13.21 -10.83
CA SER A 20 -13.40 14.49 -10.54
C SER A 20 -11.97 14.46 -11.12
N ASP A 21 -11.30 15.58 -11.31
CA ASP A 21 -9.98 15.76 -11.93
C ASP A 21 -8.81 15.00 -11.23
N ARG A 22 -9.08 13.88 -10.61
CA ARG A 22 -8.13 13.06 -9.86
C ARG A 22 -7.46 12.04 -10.76
N ARG A 23 -6.13 11.98 -10.67
CA ARG A 23 -5.34 10.91 -11.28
C ARG A 23 -5.27 9.75 -10.29
N ILE A 24 -5.50 8.53 -10.76
CA ILE A 24 -5.41 7.31 -9.97
C ILE A 24 -4.38 6.39 -10.61
N ALA A 25 -3.41 5.94 -9.84
CA ALA A 25 -2.49 4.86 -10.21
C ALA A 25 -2.88 3.60 -9.42
N VAL A 26 -2.95 2.46 -10.10
CA VAL A 26 -3.21 1.17 -9.49
C VAL A 26 -2.06 0.23 -9.84
N LEU A 27 -1.41 -0.31 -8.81
CA LEU A 27 -0.43 -1.39 -8.93
C LEU A 27 -1.06 -2.67 -8.37
N PRO A 28 -1.56 -3.58 -9.22
CA PRO A 28 -2.30 -4.76 -8.76
C PRO A 28 -1.46 -5.74 -7.94
N VAL A 29 -0.17 -5.82 -8.24
CA VAL A 29 0.76 -6.78 -7.65
C VAL A 29 2.09 -6.11 -7.35
N ALA A 30 2.40 -5.94 -6.06
CA ALA A 30 3.68 -5.38 -5.62
C ALA A 30 4.79 -6.45 -5.52
N ASN A 31 4.42 -7.70 -5.21
CA ASN A 31 5.33 -8.84 -5.07
C ASN A 31 4.86 -10.02 -5.95
N PRO A 32 5.21 -10.04 -7.24
CA PRO A 32 4.80 -11.13 -8.14
C PRO A 32 5.38 -12.49 -7.72
N ASP A 33 6.62 -12.52 -7.23
CA ASP A 33 7.26 -13.75 -6.75
C ASP A 33 6.54 -14.31 -5.52
N GLY A 34 6.13 -13.43 -4.60
CA GLY A 34 5.39 -13.81 -3.41
C GLY A 34 4.03 -14.42 -3.75
N ILE A 35 3.33 -13.88 -4.74
CA ILE A 35 2.07 -14.48 -5.24
C ILE A 35 2.34 -15.86 -5.84
N ALA A 36 3.33 -15.99 -6.71
CA ALA A 36 3.64 -17.25 -7.38
C ALA A 36 4.04 -18.37 -6.40
N LYS A 37 4.65 -18.01 -5.26
CA LYS A 37 5.15 -18.97 -4.25
C LYS A 37 4.31 -19.03 -2.98
N ALA A 38 3.20 -18.30 -2.91
CA ALA A 38 2.42 -18.10 -1.68
C ALA A 38 3.31 -17.69 -0.48
N SER A 39 4.26 -16.78 -0.73
CA SER A 39 5.27 -16.32 0.24
C SER A 39 5.11 -14.84 0.54
N ARG A 40 5.45 -14.45 1.77
CA ARG A 40 5.58 -13.04 2.16
C ARG A 40 6.75 -12.35 1.45
N THR A 41 7.86 -13.07 1.30
CA THR A 41 9.09 -12.56 0.69
C THR A 41 9.08 -12.73 -0.84
N ASN A 42 9.92 -11.96 -1.53
CA ASN A 42 10.19 -12.19 -2.95
C ASN A 42 11.11 -13.41 -3.17
N SER A 43 11.54 -13.68 -4.40
CA SER A 43 12.40 -14.82 -4.75
C SER A 43 13.78 -14.80 -4.09
N ARG A 44 14.25 -13.64 -3.65
CA ARG A 44 15.51 -13.44 -2.93
C ARG A 44 15.37 -13.57 -1.40
N GLY A 45 14.18 -13.91 -0.91
CA GLY A 45 13.90 -14.05 0.51
C GLY A 45 13.74 -12.71 1.26
N VAL A 46 13.52 -11.61 0.53
CA VAL A 46 13.36 -10.26 1.12
C VAL A 46 11.89 -9.92 1.31
N ASP A 47 11.53 -9.43 2.50
CA ASP A 47 10.26 -8.77 2.76
C ASP A 47 10.30 -7.35 2.18
N LEU A 48 9.57 -7.12 1.08
CA LEU A 48 9.56 -5.81 0.41
C LEU A 48 9.10 -4.70 1.35
N ASN A 49 8.18 -5.00 2.30
CA ASN A 49 7.74 -4.01 3.30
C ASN A 49 8.71 -3.86 4.49
N ARG A 50 9.97 -4.27 4.31
CA ARG A 50 11.13 -4.00 5.17
C ARG A 50 12.31 -3.46 4.36
N ASN A 51 12.16 -3.30 3.05
CA ASN A 51 13.25 -2.95 2.14
C ASN A 51 13.22 -1.48 1.68
N PHE A 52 12.21 -0.69 2.08
CA PHE A 52 12.16 0.74 1.69
C PHE A 52 13.30 1.55 2.33
N PRO A 53 13.80 2.60 1.63
CA PRO A 53 14.92 3.42 2.09
C PRO A 53 14.45 4.45 3.15
N ALA A 54 13.82 3.97 4.20
CA ALA A 54 13.44 4.74 5.37
C ALA A 54 14.64 4.94 6.30
N LYS A 55 14.66 6.03 7.05
CA LYS A 55 15.74 6.34 8.02
C LYS A 55 15.91 5.28 9.10
N ASN A 56 14.81 4.57 9.41
CA ASN A 56 14.81 3.47 10.38
C ASN A 56 15.05 2.11 9.74
N TRP A 57 15.46 2.06 8.47
CA TRP A 57 15.74 0.79 7.81
C TRP A 57 16.83 0.02 8.55
N ALA A 58 16.65 -1.27 8.65
CA ALA A 58 17.64 -2.22 9.16
C ALA A 58 17.47 -3.56 8.41
N PRO A 59 18.54 -4.30 8.13
CA PRO A 59 18.44 -5.55 7.39
C PRO A 59 17.60 -6.61 8.12
N GLY A 60 17.66 -6.63 9.44
CA GLY A 60 17.04 -7.68 10.25
C GLY A 60 17.74 -9.03 10.09
N GLU A 61 17.17 -10.05 10.72
CA GLU A 61 17.63 -11.43 10.54
C GLU A 61 17.01 -12.05 9.29
N LYS A 62 17.74 -12.97 8.63
CA LYS A 62 17.21 -13.72 7.48
C LYS A 62 15.97 -14.52 7.90
N GLY A 63 14.89 -14.33 7.18
CA GLY A 63 13.58 -14.92 7.48
C GLY A 63 12.44 -14.08 6.91
N ALA A 64 11.23 -14.30 7.44
CA ALA A 64 10.01 -13.68 6.92
C ALA A 64 9.95 -12.13 7.00
N MET A 65 10.83 -11.50 7.78
CA MET A 65 10.93 -10.05 7.93
C MET A 65 12.30 -9.48 7.53
N TYR A 66 13.06 -10.23 6.75
CA TYR A 66 14.38 -9.81 6.29
C TYR A 66 14.25 -8.62 5.31
N GLY A 67 14.89 -7.52 5.65
CA GLY A 67 14.84 -6.25 4.89
C GLY A 67 15.81 -6.15 3.72
N GLY A 68 16.53 -7.24 3.39
CA GLY A 68 17.57 -7.25 2.36
C GLY A 68 18.93 -6.81 2.88
N ASP A 69 19.98 -6.94 2.05
CA ASP A 69 21.35 -6.55 2.40
C ASP A 69 21.54 -5.02 2.38
N GLN A 70 20.69 -4.32 1.67
CA GLN A 70 20.68 -2.86 1.57
C GLN A 70 19.23 -2.35 1.43
N ALA A 71 18.98 -1.14 1.88
CA ALA A 71 17.73 -0.43 1.61
C ALA A 71 17.52 -0.31 0.08
N ALA A 72 16.31 -0.56 -0.37
CA ALA A 72 15.93 -0.55 -1.78
C ALA A 72 16.80 -1.48 -2.67
N SER A 73 17.31 -2.58 -2.10
CA SER A 73 18.05 -3.60 -2.88
C SER A 73 17.17 -4.30 -3.90
N GLU A 74 15.87 -4.40 -3.64
CA GLU A 74 14.94 -5.16 -4.47
C GLU A 74 14.40 -4.33 -5.64
N PRO A 75 14.32 -4.92 -6.85
CA PRO A 75 13.79 -4.22 -8.02
C PRO A 75 12.34 -3.75 -7.81
N GLU A 76 11.52 -4.55 -7.16
CA GLU A 76 10.13 -4.24 -6.84
C GLU A 76 10.03 -3.01 -5.93
N THR A 77 10.89 -2.93 -4.91
CA THR A 77 10.95 -1.75 -4.04
C THR A 77 11.36 -0.51 -4.81
N ARG A 78 12.37 -0.62 -5.70
CA ARG A 78 12.78 0.51 -6.54
C ARG A 78 11.68 0.98 -7.49
N VAL A 79 10.88 0.06 -8.05
CA VAL A 79 9.71 0.41 -8.86
C VAL A 79 8.69 1.20 -8.06
N LEU A 80 8.39 0.76 -6.83
CA LEU A 80 7.45 1.46 -5.95
C LEU A 80 7.98 2.84 -5.53
N VAL A 81 9.26 2.95 -5.18
CA VAL A 81 9.93 4.22 -4.87
C VAL A 81 9.79 5.18 -6.06
N ASN A 82 10.20 4.75 -7.26
CA ASN A 82 10.11 5.56 -8.47
C ASN A 82 8.66 5.95 -8.80
N LEU A 83 7.69 5.05 -8.60
CA LEU A 83 6.29 5.34 -8.83
C LEU A 83 5.80 6.45 -7.90
N VAL A 84 6.10 6.39 -6.61
CA VAL A 84 5.71 7.43 -5.65
C VAL A 84 6.39 8.77 -6.00
N GLU A 85 7.68 8.75 -6.31
CA GLU A 85 8.44 9.97 -6.63
C GLU A 85 7.98 10.64 -7.93
N THR A 86 7.62 9.85 -8.95
CA THR A 86 7.21 10.40 -10.26
C THR A 86 5.72 10.73 -10.34
N PHE A 87 4.87 9.96 -9.66
CA PHE A 87 3.43 10.21 -9.62
C PHE A 87 3.07 11.30 -8.62
N ALA A 88 3.86 11.44 -7.55
CA ALA A 88 3.65 12.37 -6.44
C ALA A 88 2.21 12.30 -5.89
N PRO A 89 1.79 11.18 -5.30
CA PRO A 89 0.43 11.01 -4.81
C PRO A 89 0.18 11.83 -3.54
N ASP A 90 -1.02 12.40 -3.41
CA ASP A 90 -1.48 13.04 -2.17
C ASP A 90 -1.82 11.98 -1.09
N ARG A 91 -2.18 10.77 -1.54
CA ARG A 91 -2.55 9.65 -0.66
C ARG A 91 -2.22 8.29 -1.28
N ILE A 92 -1.95 7.35 -0.41
CA ILE A 92 -1.61 5.97 -0.78
C ILE A 92 -2.48 5.01 0.04
N ILE A 93 -3.03 4.00 -0.63
CA ILE A 93 -3.67 2.86 0.03
C ILE A 93 -2.86 1.62 -0.32
N SER A 94 -2.20 1.05 0.68
CA SER A 94 -1.47 -0.21 0.59
C SER A 94 -2.32 -1.33 1.20
N ILE A 95 -2.61 -2.36 0.42
CA ILE A 95 -3.47 -3.46 0.86
C ILE A 95 -2.59 -4.60 1.39
N HIS A 96 -2.85 -5.00 2.62
CA HIS A 96 -2.16 -6.06 3.32
C HIS A 96 -3.13 -7.09 3.88
N ALA A 97 -2.59 -8.19 4.41
CA ALA A 97 -3.34 -9.19 5.14
C ALA A 97 -2.76 -9.40 6.53
N ILE A 98 -3.64 -9.49 7.52
CA ILE A 98 -3.30 -9.69 8.92
C ILE A 98 -4.11 -10.84 9.51
N THR A 99 -3.71 -11.38 10.66
CA THR A 99 -4.48 -12.38 11.41
C THR A 99 -5.91 -11.90 11.65
N ARG A 100 -6.89 -12.77 11.42
CA ARG A 100 -8.32 -12.47 11.66
C ARG A 100 -8.54 -11.92 13.07
N GLY A 101 -9.41 -10.93 13.21
CA GLY A 101 -9.68 -10.20 14.44
C GLY A 101 -8.70 -9.05 14.73
N ARG A 102 -7.74 -8.81 13.83
CA ARG A 102 -6.78 -7.70 13.93
C ARG A 102 -6.89 -6.70 12.78
N GLU A 103 -7.89 -6.82 11.93
CA GLU A 103 -8.14 -5.96 10.78
C GLU A 103 -8.17 -4.49 11.21
N CYS A 104 -7.65 -3.60 10.38
CA CYS A 104 -7.67 -2.17 10.68
C CYS A 104 -7.34 -1.31 9.45
N ASN A 105 -7.69 -0.04 9.56
CA ASN A 105 -7.12 1.03 8.76
C ASN A 105 -5.92 1.60 9.53
N ASN A 106 -4.73 1.03 9.30
CA ASN A 106 -3.51 1.55 9.92
C ASN A 106 -3.02 2.74 9.10
N PHE A 107 -2.69 3.85 9.76
CA PHE A 107 -2.27 5.07 9.08
C PHE A 107 -0.85 5.49 9.45
N ASP A 108 -0.18 6.11 8.48
CA ASP A 108 1.11 6.76 8.62
C ASP A 108 1.07 8.19 8.06
N GLY A 109 1.91 9.06 8.62
CA GLY A 109 1.95 10.48 8.24
C GLY A 109 0.62 11.18 8.51
N PRO A 110 0.17 12.08 7.61
CA PRO A 110 -1.10 12.81 7.73
C PRO A 110 -2.33 11.95 7.37
N GLY A 111 -2.25 10.61 7.48
CA GLY A 111 -3.28 9.68 7.03
C GLY A 111 -4.47 9.49 7.99
N GLN A 112 -4.49 10.11 9.18
CA GLN A 112 -5.52 9.84 10.19
C GLN A 112 -6.94 10.12 9.69
N SER A 113 -7.20 11.31 9.17
CA SER A 113 -8.54 11.68 8.67
C SER A 113 -9.00 10.79 7.51
N LEU A 114 -8.05 10.34 6.68
CA LEU A 114 -8.32 9.39 5.61
C LEU A 114 -8.72 8.02 6.17
N ALA A 115 -8.00 7.52 7.19
CA ALA A 115 -8.33 6.27 7.87
C ALA A 115 -9.71 6.32 8.55
N GLU A 116 -10.03 7.44 9.19
CA GLU A 116 -11.35 7.69 9.82
C GLU A 116 -12.47 7.70 8.76
N SER A 117 -12.26 8.34 7.63
CA SER A 117 -13.21 8.34 6.52
C SER A 117 -13.46 6.91 5.98
N MET A 118 -12.41 6.11 5.84
CA MET A 118 -12.54 4.71 5.44
C MET A 118 -13.26 3.87 6.51
N ALA A 119 -13.00 4.13 7.79
CA ALA A 119 -13.61 3.43 8.91
C ALA A 119 -15.13 3.61 9.01
N VAL A 120 -15.65 4.75 8.58
CA VAL A 120 -17.11 4.97 8.49
C VAL A 120 -17.76 3.93 7.57
N ALA A 121 -17.09 3.55 6.50
CA ALA A 121 -17.63 2.61 5.50
C ALA A 121 -17.34 1.14 5.84
N ASN A 122 -16.09 0.78 6.18
CA ASN A 122 -15.70 -0.61 6.40
C ASN A 122 -15.81 -1.09 7.86
N LYS A 123 -16.03 -0.16 8.81
CA LYS A 123 -16.11 -0.41 10.26
C LYS A 123 -14.82 -0.98 10.87
N PHE A 124 -13.71 -0.91 10.17
CA PHE A 124 -12.43 -1.33 10.72
C PHE A 124 -11.87 -0.29 11.69
N PRO A 125 -11.22 -0.72 12.79
CA PRO A 125 -10.56 0.21 13.70
C PRO A 125 -9.51 1.07 12.99
N VAL A 126 -9.40 2.33 13.39
CA VAL A 126 -8.31 3.22 13.00
C VAL A 126 -7.15 3.01 13.97
N LYS A 127 -5.95 2.72 13.43
CA LYS A 127 -4.77 2.46 14.25
C LYS A 127 -3.56 3.24 13.73
N LYS A 128 -2.79 3.82 14.66
CA LYS A 128 -1.49 4.43 14.36
C LYS A 128 -0.34 3.40 14.38
N SER A 129 -0.57 2.23 14.95
CA SER A 129 0.42 1.15 15.06
C SER A 129 -0.28 -0.20 15.03
N ILE A 130 0.35 -1.17 14.39
CA ILE A 130 -0.07 -2.58 14.39
C ILE A 130 0.49 -3.38 15.59
N GLY A 131 1.20 -2.69 16.51
CA GLY A 131 1.66 -3.25 17.78
C GLY A 131 3.08 -3.82 17.78
N TYR A 132 3.85 -3.64 16.70
CA TYR A 132 5.27 -4.01 16.62
C TYR A 132 6.05 -3.08 15.68
N PRO A 133 7.39 -2.95 15.85
CA PRO A 133 8.22 -2.13 14.97
C PRO A 133 8.23 -2.63 13.53
N THR A 134 8.23 -1.71 12.58
CA THR A 134 8.25 -1.99 11.14
C THR A 134 9.36 -1.21 10.44
N PRO A 135 10.66 -1.50 10.77
CA PRO A 135 11.77 -0.79 10.14
C PRO A 135 11.76 -1.01 8.63
N GLY A 136 12.10 0.02 7.88
CA GLY A 136 12.12 -0.03 6.41
C GLY A 136 10.77 -0.28 5.75
N SER A 137 9.64 0.02 6.44
CA SER A 137 8.31 -0.16 5.86
C SER A 137 7.93 0.94 4.89
N PHE A 138 7.00 0.62 3.98
CA PHE A 138 6.42 1.58 3.05
C PHE A 138 5.72 2.73 3.79
N GLY A 139 4.96 2.42 4.84
CA GLY A 139 4.28 3.43 5.67
C GLY A 139 5.26 4.40 6.32
N THR A 140 6.39 3.91 6.87
CA THR A 140 7.42 4.80 7.41
C THR A 140 8.01 5.68 6.32
N TRP A 141 8.44 5.07 5.21
CA TRP A 141 9.12 5.79 4.13
C TRP A 141 8.22 6.81 3.41
N ALA A 142 7.00 6.43 3.03
CA ALA A 142 6.08 7.31 2.31
C ALA A 142 5.27 8.20 3.28
N GLY A 143 4.72 7.61 4.34
CA GLY A 143 3.83 8.30 5.27
C GLY A 143 4.58 9.22 6.21
N LEU A 144 5.46 8.67 7.05
CA LEU A 144 6.11 9.46 8.10
C LEU A 144 7.19 10.39 7.56
N GLU A 145 8.01 9.95 6.61
CA GLU A 145 9.16 10.74 6.16
C GLU A 145 8.84 11.68 5.00
N ARG A 146 7.93 11.30 4.10
CA ARG A 146 7.51 12.12 2.95
C ARG A 146 6.18 12.82 3.15
N GLN A 147 5.54 12.59 4.30
CA GLN A 147 4.27 13.23 4.66
C GLN A 147 3.14 12.97 3.63
N VAL A 148 3.15 11.80 2.98
CA VAL A 148 2.04 11.34 2.15
C VAL A 148 1.02 10.65 3.04
N ALA A 149 -0.27 11.00 2.92
CA ALA A 149 -1.33 10.32 3.68
C ALA A 149 -1.38 8.84 3.27
N THR A 150 -0.79 7.97 4.09
CA THR A 150 -0.62 6.55 3.77
C THR A 150 -1.49 5.68 4.67
N ILE A 151 -2.30 4.83 4.07
CA ILE A 151 -3.10 3.82 4.76
C ILE A 151 -2.56 2.44 4.41
N THR A 152 -2.23 1.65 5.42
CA THR A 152 -2.09 0.21 5.31
C THR A 152 -3.43 -0.42 5.71
N LEU A 153 -4.22 -0.81 4.69
CA LEU A 153 -5.48 -1.50 4.88
C LEU A 153 -5.21 -2.96 5.17
N GLU A 154 -5.35 -3.35 6.42
CA GLU A 154 -5.10 -4.70 6.90
C GLU A 154 -6.37 -5.55 6.79
N LEU A 155 -6.41 -6.43 5.80
CA LEU A 155 -7.52 -7.35 5.54
C LEU A 155 -7.35 -8.67 6.32
N PRO A 156 -8.44 -9.39 6.65
CA PRO A 156 -8.33 -10.68 7.30
C PRO A 156 -7.70 -11.73 6.37
N SER A 157 -6.68 -12.41 6.84
CA SER A 157 -6.02 -13.48 6.09
C SER A 157 -7.00 -14.58 5.71
N GLY A 158 -6.90 -15.08 4.47
CA GLY A 158 -7.72 -16.17 3.94
C GLY A 158 -9.15 -15.78 3.56
N MET A 159 -9.49 -14.48 3.53
CA MET A 159 -10.77 -14.04 2.98
C MET A 159 -10.72 -14.09 1.45
N PRO A 160 -11.76 -14.63 0.77
CA PRO A 160 -11.83 -14.60 -0.69
C PRO A 160 -11.82 -13.17 -1.24
N GLY A 161 -11.15 -12.97 -2.38
CA GLY A 161 -10.97 -11.64 -2.96
C GLY A 161 -12.29 -10.92 -3.28
N GLU A 162 -13.32 -11.66 -3.73
CA GLU A 162 -14.65 -11.11 -3.99
C GLU A 162 -15.33 -10.59 -2.71
N GLU A 163 -15.16 -11.32 -1.59
CA GLU A 163 -15.69 -10.90 -0.29
C GLU A 163 -14.94 -9.68 0.23
N CYS A 164 -13.60 -9.66 0.13
CA CYS A 164 -12.79 -8.48 0.42
C CYS A 164 -13.28 -7.27 -0.37
N TRP A 165 -13.51 -7.44 -1.68
CA TRP A 165 -14.00 -6.36 -2.53
C TRP A 165 -15.37 -5.84 -2.08
N LYS A 166 -16.33 -6.73 -1.84
CA LYS A 166 -17.67 -6.35 -1.36
C LYS A 166 -17.59 -5.56 -0.06
N GLN A 167 -16.72 -5.97 0.86
CA GLN A 167 -16.57 -5.34 2.15
C GLN A 167 -15.82 -3.99 2.07
N GLN A 168 -14.82 -3.88 1.20
CA GLN A 168 -13.91 -2.73 1.19
C GLN A 168 -14.23 -1.68 0.11
N ARG A 169 -15.08 -2.02 -0.86
CA ARG A 169 -15.37 -1.13 -1.99
C ARG A 169 -15.76 0.29 -1.55
N SER A 170 -16.70 0.41 -0.62
CA SER A 170 -17.17 1.72 -0.14
C SER A 170 -16.08 2.51 0.60
N ALA A 171 -15.18 1.82 1.32
CA ALA A 171 -14.06 2.46 1.99
C ALA A 171 -13.01 2.95 0.99
N LEU A 172 -12.72 2.17 -0.05
CA LEU A 172 -11.82 2.59 -1.13
C LEU A 172 -12.41 3.75 -1.94
N GLU A 173 -13.73 3.72 -2.22
CA GLU A 173 -14.42 4.85 -2.86
C GLU A 173 -14.35 6.11 -1.98
N ALA A 174 -14.53 5.99 -0.65
CA ALA A 174 -14.38 7.10 0.28
C ALA A 174 -12.94 7.66 0.26
N ALA A 175 -11.94 6.78 0.22
CA ALA A 175 -10.54 7.18 0.11
C ALA A 175 -10.22 7.93 -1.20
N ILE A 176 -10.88 7.57 -2.30
CA ILE A 176 -10.73 8.26 -3.59
C ILE A 176 -11.44 9.61 -3.60
N ARG A 177 -12.65 9.69 -3.03
CA ARG A 177 -13.50 10.88 -3.06
C ARG A 177 -13.21 11.87 -1.95
N GLY A 178 -12.74 11.40 -0.80
CA GLY A 178 -12.55 12.19 0.42
C GLY A 178 -11.74 13.47 0.16
N ALA A 179 -12.12 14.55 0.85
CA ALA A 179 -11.32 15.77 0.88
C ALA A 179 -9.90 15.46 1.38
N PRO A 180 -8.91 16.24 0.93
CA PRO A 180 -7.56 16.14 1.47
C PRO A 180 -7.52 16.43 2.96
#